data_5007964b6dc0a73b1a7a1ccd39773619
#
_entry.id   5007964b6dc0a73b1a7a1ccd39773619
#
_cell.length_a   1.000
_cell.length_b   1.000
_cell.length_c   1.000
_cell.angle_alpha   90.00
_cell.angle_beta   90.00
_cell.angle_gamma   90.00
#
_symmetry.space_group_name_H-M   'P 1'
#
loop_
_entity.id
_entity.type
_entity.pdbx_description
1 polymer ?
#
loop_
_entity_poly.entity_id
_entity_poly.type
_entity_poly.pdbx_seq_one_letter_code
_entity_poly.pdbx_strand_id
1 'polypeptide(L)'
;CPSGFFKPIQGDVSCMQCPINSRTTNEGATNCVCRNGYYRSDSDPFQMPCTTVPSAPQNVLSIVNETSLMLEWQPPRESGGREDVVFNIICKSCGGGRGGCTRCGDNVQFVPRQLGLTEPRVYISDLLAHTQYTFEVQAVNGVSEQSPYSPQYSSVNITTNQAGVRGLLMMSQPGFDGLLVLSVTSSGLSDRVAQRSEHYSHSCLP
;
A
#
# COMPACT_ATOMS: atom_id res chain seq x y z
N CYS A 1 45.38 6.44 10.71
CA CYS A 1 44.57 5.25 11.03
C CYS A 1 44.99 4.11 10.12
N PRO A 2 45.15 2.91 10.65
CA PRO A 2 45.41 1.71 9.83
C PRO A 2 44.17 1.32 9.02
N SER A 3 44.33 0.40 8.07
CA SER A 3 43.21 -0.18 7.30
C SER A 3 42.14 -0.75 8.24
N GLY A 4 40.85 -0.52 7.95
CA GLY A 4 39.72 -0.88 8.79
C GLY A 4 39.37 0.15 9.87
N PHE A 5 40.13 1.27 9.95
CA PHE A 5 39.89 2.37 10.87
C PHE A 5 39.84 3.70 10.12
N PHE A 6 39.11 4.66 10.68
CA PHE A 6 38.95 5.99 10.12
C PHE A 6 38.97 7.08 11.20
N LYS A 7 39.15 8.29 10.78
CA LYS A 7 39.16 9.48 11.66
C LYS A 7 38.57 10.66 10.88
N PRO A 8 37.38 11.13 11.22
CA PRO A 8 36.67 12.14 10.43
C PRO A 8 37.34 13.52 10.47
N ILE A 9 38.12 13.79 11.51
CA ILE A 9 38.75 15.09 11.73
C ILE A 9 40.25 14.90 12.05
N GLN A 10 41.09 15.75 11.51
CA GLN A 10 42.52 15.79 11.90
C GLN A 10 42.66 16.37 13.33
N GLY A 11 43.51 15.76 14.14
CA GLY A 11 43.73 16.18 15.53
C GLY A 11 44.03 14.97 16.43
N ASP A 12 43.98 15.17 17.74
CA ASP A 12 44.31 14.14 18.74
C ASP A 12 43.19 13.14 19.02
N VAL A 13 42.18 13.05 18.13
CA VAL A 13 41.11 12.06 18.22
C VAL A 13 41.61 10.68 17.83
N SER A 14 41.25 9.64 18.56
CA SER A 14 41.60 8.26 18.27
C SER A 14 40.96 7.77 16.97
N CYS A 15 41.64 6.86 16.28
CA CYS A 15 41.04 6.17 15.12
C CYS A 15 39.87 5.29 15.57
N MET A 16 38.76 5.39 14.87
CA MET A 16 37.56 4.60 15.11
C MET A 16 37.51 3.41 14.14
N GLN A 17 37.05 2.27 14.61
CA GLN A 17 36.83 1.12 13.76
C GLN A 17 35.67 1.39 12.78
N CYS A 18 35.78 0.92 11.54
CA CYS A 18 34.70 1.03 10.58
C CYS A 18 33.43 0.32 11.08
N PRO A 19 32.27 0.97 10.96
CA PRO A 19 30.99 0.34 11.26
C PRO A 19 30.74 -0.92 10.45
N ILE A 20 29.82 -1.75 10.93
CA ILE A 20 29.41 -2.98 10.24
C ILE A 20 29.02 -2.69 8.78
N ASN A 21 29.33 -3.59 7.87
CA ASN A 21 29.11 -3.49 6.43
C ASN A 21 29.82 -2.32 5.74
N SER A 22 30.87 -1.78 6.38
CA SER A 22 31.76 -0.79 5.77
C SER A 22 33.23 -1.19 5.91
N ARG A 23 34.11 -0.52 5.17
CA ARG A 23 35.55 -0.76 5.20
C ARG A 23 36.34 0.45 4.72
N THR A 24 37.59 0.47 5.11
CA THR A 24 38.63 1.26 4.45
C THR A 24 39.69 0.31 3.87
N THR A 25 40.25 0.66 2.73
CA THR A 25 41.34 -0.10 2.09
C THR A 25 42.68 0.60 2.27
N ASN A 26 42.69 1.89 2.53
CA ASN A 26 43.86 2.74 2.64
C ASN A 26 44.04 3.23 4.07
N GLU A 27 45.32 3.49 4.43
CA GLU A 27 45.62 4.18 5.67
C GLU A 27 45.25 5.66 5.61
N GLY A 28 44.97 6.26 6.77
CA GLY A 28 44.63 7.66 6.88
C GLY A 28 43.24 8.03 6.39
N ALA A 29 42.34 7.08 6.27
CA ALA A 29 40.96 7.30 5.80
C ALA A 29 40.16 8.21 6.73
N THR A 30 39.37 9.11 6.15
CA THR A 30 38.47 10.04 6.87
C THR A 30 37.05 9.48 7.03
N ASN A 31 36.69 8.48 6.26
CA ASN A 31 35.40 7.78 6.33
C ASN A 31 35.56 6.33 5.92
N CYS A 32 34.54 5.51 6.22
CA CYS A 32 34.45 4.13 5.77
C CYS A 32 33.42 4.01 4.64
N VAL A 33 33.82 3.35 3.56
CA VAL A 33 32.97 3.11 2.39
C VAL A 33 32.14 1.86 2.63
N CYS A 34 30.86 1.88 2.28
CA CYS A 34 29.98 0.73 2.39
C CYS A 34 30.44 -0.41 1.48
N ARG A 35 30.24 -1.65 1.94
CA ARG A 35 30.47 -2.84 1.10
C ARG A 35 29.43 -2.94 0.02
N ASN A 36 29.70 -3.70 -1.03
CA ASN A 36 28.76 -3.92 -2.13
C ASN A 36 27.40 -4.46 -1.60
N GLY A 37 26.30 -3.85 -2.07
CA GLY A 37 24.96 -4.21 -1.65
C GLY A 37 24.49 -3.52 -0.35
N TYR A 38 25.36 -2.71 0.24
CA TYR A 38 25.06 -1.90 1.43
C TYR A 38 25.25 -0.42 1.11
N TYR A 39 24.46 0.40 1.75
CA TYR A 39 24.37 1.83 1.46
C TYR A 39 24.30 2.64 2.74
N ARG A 40 24.52 3.94 2.64
CA ARG A 40 24.33 4.93 3.68
C ARG A 40 23.59 6.10 3.09
N SER A 41 22.53 6.54 3.75
CA SER A 41 21.83 7.78 3.40
C SER A 41 22.68 8.99 3.76
N ASP A 42 22.47 10.10 3.08
CA ASP A 42 23.14 11.38 3.38
C ASP A 42 22.82 11.89 4.81
N SER A 43 21.68 11.47 5.36
CA SER A 43 21.27 11.80 6.73
C SER A 43 21.82 10.85 7.80
N ASP A 44 22.43 9.73 7.40
CA ASP A 44 22.94 8.72 8.34
C ASP A 44 24.27 9.20 8.96
N PRO A 45 24.47 9.06 10.28
CA PRO A 45 25.75 9.35 10.92
C PRO A 45 26.88 8.45 10.40
N PHE A 46 28.10 8.95 10.38
CA PHE A 46 29.29 8.17 9.94
C PHE A 46 29.53 6.90 10.78
N GLN A 47 29.08 6.89 12.04
CA GLN A 47 29.20 5.76 12.94
C GLN A 47 28.10 4.70 12.74
N MET A 48 27.04 5.04 11.99
CA MET A 48 25.97 4.10 11.70
C MET A 48 26.46 2.99 10.75
N PRO A 49 26.11 1.71 10.98
CA PRO A 49 26.34 0.65 10.02
C PRO A 49 25.78 0.98 8.65
N CYS A 50 26.43 0.50 7.59
CA CYS A 50 25.81 0.54 6.28
C CYS A 50 24.67 -0.47 6.23
N THR A 51 23.55 -0.08 5.63
CA THR A 51 22.29 -0.81 5.59
C THR A 51 21.91 -1.19 4.16
N THR A 52 20.93 -2.06 4.00
CA THR A 52 20.51 -2.51 2.68
C THR A 52 19.00 -2.27 2.48
N VAL A 53 18.49 -2.59 1.33
CA VAL A 53 17.07 -2.47 1.01
C VAL A 53 16.26 -3.56 1.70
N PRO A 54 14.97 -3.32 2.01
CA PRO A 54 14.13 -4.34 2.64
C PRO A 54 13.76 -5.46 1.65
N SER A 55 13.40 -6.61 2.19
CA SER A 55 12.76 -7.68 1.41
C SER A 55 11.32 -7.31 1.04
N ALA A 56 10.69 -8.12 0.18
CA ALA A 56 9.28 -7.92 -0.17
C ALA A 56 8.37 -8.03 1.07
N PRO A 57 7.25 -7.26 1.11
CA PRO A 57 6.20 -7.47 2.10
C PRO A 57 5.64 -8.88 2.02
N GLN A 58 5.10 -9.39 3.14
CA GLN A 58 4.59 -10.76 3.21
C GLN A 58 3.05 -10.78 3.27
N ASN A 59 2.47 -11.89 2.84
CA ASN A 59 1.05 -12.19 3.02
C ASN A 59 0.10 -11.07 2.61
N VAL A 60 0.24 -10.57 1.39
CA VAL A 60 -0.68 -9.56 0.84
C VAL A 60 -2.06 -10.18 0.66
N LEU A 61 -3.04 -9.63 1.34
CA LEU A 61 -4.45 -10.02 1.29
C LEU A 61 -5.27 -8.89 0.68
N SER A 62 -6.29 -9.26 -0.09
CA SER A 62 -7.24 -8.32 -0.67
C SER A 62 -8.67 -8.70 -0.32
N ILE A 63 -9.45 -7.73 0.13
CA ILE A 63 -10.87 -7.86 0.40
C ILE A 63 -11.59 -6.93 -0.56
N VAL A 64 -12.19 -7.50 -1.62
CA VAL A 64 -12.87 -6.76 -2.68
C VAL A 64 -14.32 -6.53 -2.30
N ASN A 65 -14.78 -5.28 -2.44
CA ASN A 65 -16.17 -4.90 -2.27
C ASN A 65 -16.60 -4.03 -3.47
N GLU A 66 -17.31 -4.64 -4.41
CA GLU A 66 -17.75 -3.99 -5.65
C GLU A 66 -16.58 -3.36 -6.43
N THR A 67 -16.49 -2.03 -6.46
CA THR A 67 -15.44 -1.25 -7.15
C THR A 67 -14.41 -0.67 -6.17
N SER A 68 -14.33 -1.21 -4.97
CA SER A 68 -13.36 -0.86 -3.96
C SER A 68 -12.72 -2.10 -3.35
N LEU A 69 -11.60 -1.90 -2.68
CA LEU A 69 -10.94 -2.98 -1.94
C LEU A 69 -10.13 -2.46 -0.77
N MET A 70 -9.92 -3.34 0.20
CA MET A 70 -8.93 -3.20 1.25
C MET A 70 -7.75 -4.11 0.94
N LEU A 71 -6.54 -3.56 0.93
CA LEU A 71 -5.31 -4.34 0.95
C LEU A 71 -4.71 -4.33 2.35
N GLU A 72 -4.27 -5.49 2.79
CA GLU A 72 -3.52 -5.68 4.02
C GLU A 72 -2.31 -6.58 3.75
N TRP A 73 -1.22 -6.36 4.45
CA TRP A 73 -0.01 -7.16 4.30
C TRP A 73 0.74 -7.23 5.62
N GLN A 74 1.76 -8.05 5.65
CA GLN A 74 2.71 -8.08 6.76
C GLN A 74 4.01 -7.40 6.37
N PRO A 75 4.72 -6.80 7.33
CA PRO A 75 6.03 -6.21 7.09
C PRO A 75 7.01 -7.19 6.43
N PRO A 76 8.05 -6.68 5.75
CA PRO A 76 9.07 -7.52 5.18
C PRO A 76 9.79 -8.32 6.26
N ARG A 77 10.27 -9.50 5.92
CA ARG A 77 11.04 -10.35 6.85
C ARG A 77 12.35 -9.67 7.26
N GLU A 78 12.94 -8.93 6.32
CA GLU A 78 14.19 -8.19 6.53
C GLU A 78 13.95 -6.72 6.22
N SER A 79 14.20 -5.87 7.20
CA SER A 79 14.07 -4.42 7.07
C SER A 79 15.28 -3.75 6.41
N GLY A 80 16.32 -4.53 6.12
CA GLY A 80 17.60 -4.01 5.65
C GLY A 80 18.48 -3.43 6.78
N GLY A 81 18.12 -3.66 8.04
CA GLY A 81 18.79 -3.09 9.21
C GLY A 81 18.33 -1.66 9.54
N ARG A 82 17.14 -1.25 9.07
CA ARG A 82 16.54 0.08 9.28
C ARG A 82 15.14 -0.02 9.87
N GLU A 83 14.74 1.05 10.54
CA GLU A 83 13.41 1.20 11.13
C GLU A 83 12.48 2.10 10.30
N ASP A 84 13.01 2.75 9.27
CA ASP A 84 12.31 3.70 8.42
C ASP A 84 11.64 3.03 7.19
N VAL A 85 11.24 1.77 7.32
CA VAL A 85 10.54 1.04 6.26
C VAL A 85 9.15 1.62 6.05
N VAL A 86 8.82 1.94 4.80
CA VAL A 86 7.49 2.38 4.35
C VAL A 86 7.08 1.59 3.11
N PHE A 87 5.80 1.69 2.74
CA PHE A 87 5.24 0.91 1.64
C PHE A 87 4.69 1.81 0.54
N ASN A 88 4.89 1.38 -0.70
CA ASN A 88 4.34 2.02 -1.89
C ASN A 88 3.43 1.05 -2.63
N ILE A 89 2.28 1.54 -3.10
CA ILE A 89 1.33 0.74 -3.86
C ILE A 89 1.45 1.10 -5.35
N ILE A 90 1.71 0.10 -6.17
CA ILE A 90 1.67 0.22 -7.62
C ILE A 90 0.37 -0.43 -8.11
N CYS A 91 -0.48 0.35 -8.76
CA CYS A 91 -1.74 -0.09 -9.32
C CYS A 91 -1.62 -0.24 -10.84
N LYS A 92 -2.03 -1.40 -11.35
CA LYS A 92 -2.08 -1.70 -12.79
C LYS A 92 -3.47 -2.22 -13.14
N SER A 93 -4.09 -1.63 -14.16
CA SER A 93 -5.33 -2.11 -14.76
C SER A 93 -5.00 -3.06 -15.93
N CYS A 94 -5.55 -4.26 -15.91
CA CYS A 94 -5.30 -5.32 -16.88
C CYS A 94 -6.61 -5.64 -17.58
N GLY A 95 -6.79 -5.28 -18.85
CA GLY A 95 -8.07 -5.55 -19.54
C GLY A 95 -8.24 -4.86 -20.88
N GLY A 96 -7.25 -4.14 -21.34
CA GLY A 96 -7.24 -3.62 -22.71
C GLY A 96 -7.00 -4.76 -23.70
N GLY A 97 -7.78 -4.82 -24.78
CA GLY A 97 -7.86 -5.90 -25.79
C GLY A 97 -6.57 -6.33 -26.51
N ARG A 98 -5.40 -6.07 -25.92
CA ARG A 98 -4.09 -6.57 -26.34
C ARG A 98 -3.29 -7.22 -25.20
N GLY A 99 -3.94 -7.60 -24.10
CA GLY A 99 -3.34 -8.45 -23.06
C GLY A 99 -2.27 -7.78 -22.17
N GLY A 100 -2.14 -6.46 -22.19
CA GLY A 100 -1.18 -5.73 -21.35
C GLY A 100 -1.86 -5.06 -20.15
N CYS A 101 -1.08 -4.89 -19.07
CA CYS A 101 -1.48 -4.09 -17.92
C CYS A 101 -0.89 -2.67 -18.05
N THR A 102 -1.69 -1.65 -17.78
CA THR A 102 -1.28 -0.26 -17.76
C THR A 102 -1.45 0.32 -16.35
N ARG A 103 -0.71 1.36 -16.04
CA ARG A 103 -0.88 2.07 -14.78
C ARG A 103 -2.33 2.54 -14.62
N CYS A 104 -2.86 2.46 -13.40
CA CYS A 104 -4.20 2.96 -13.10
C CYS A 104 -4.31 4.46 -13.35
N GLY A 105 -5.52 4.91 -13.71
CA GLY A 105 -5.81 6.32 -13.90
C GLY A 105 -5.83 7.10 -12.58
N ASP A 106 -5.80 8.42 -12.70
CA ASP A 106 -5.78 9.35 -11.56
C ASP A 106 -7.10 9.40 -10.77
N ASN A 107 -8.16 8.77 -11.30
CA ASN A 107 -9.44 8.64 -10.63
C ASN A 107 -9.40 7.65 -9.45
N VAL A 108 -8.46 6.71 -9.45
CA VAL A 108 -8.34 5.73 -8.36
C VAL A 108 -7.86 6.40 -7.08
N GLN A 109 -8.62 6.23 -6.01
CA GLN A 109 -8.35 6.85 -4.72
C GLN A 109 -7.68 5.87 -3.76
N PHE A 110 -6.73 6.37 -2.98
CA PHE A 110 -5.99 5.61 -1.96
C PHE A 110 -6.12 6.31 -0.61
N VAL A 111 -6.58 5.60 0.39
CA VAL A 111 -6.74 6.14 1.75
C VAL A 111 -5.91 5.28 2.72
N PRO A 112 -4.96 5.89 3.46
CA PRO A 112 -4.67 7.32 3.59
C PRO A 112 -3.89 7.91 2.41
N ARG A 113 -3.10 7.11 1.67
CA ARG A 113 -2.29 7.54 0.51
C ARG A 113 -1.77 6.34 -0.28
N GLN A 114 -1.20 6.58 -1.44
CA GLN A 114 -0.63 5.54 -2.30
C GLN A 114 0.84 5.23 -1.98
N LEU A 115 1.62 6.25 -1.59
CA LEU A 115 3.06 6.15 -1.39
C LEU A 115 3.44 6.54 0.04
N GLY A 116 4.49 5.91 0.58
CA GLY A 116 5.01 6.22 1.91
C GLY A 116 4.06 5.80 3.04
N LEU A 117 3.36 4.70 2.88
CA LEU A 117 2.50 4.13 3.91
C LEU A 117 3.35 3.59 5.07
N THR A 118 3.01 3.97 6.27
CA THR A 118 3.63 3.48 7.50
C THR A 118 2.87 2.30 8.10
N GLU A 119 1.57 2.23 7.86
CA GLU A 119 0.73 1.11 8.27
C GLU A 119 0.59 0.09 7.13
N PRO A 120 0.51 -1.22 7.45
CA PRO A 120 0.45 -2.28 6.45
C PRO A 120 -0.97 -2.49 5.91
N ARG A 121 -1.68 -1.43 5.57
CA ARG A 121 -3.01 -1.48 4.97
C ARG A 121 -3.32 -0.20 4.18
N VAL A 122 -4.18 -0.34 3.18
CA VAL A 122 -4.70 0.78 2.39
C VAL A 122 -6.09 0.44 1.85
N TYR A 123 -6.98 1.41 1.88
CA TYR A 123 -8.28 1.34 1.20
C TYR A 123 -8.19 1.98 -0.16
N ILE A 124 -8.70 1.31 -1.19
CA ILE A 124 -8.65 1.74 -2.58
C ILE A 124 -10.06 1.76 -3.15
N SER A 125 -10.45 2.86 -3.79
CA SER A 125 -11.78 3.07 -4.34
C SER A 125 -11.73 3.66 -5.75
N ASP A 126 -12.92 3.83 -6.33
CA ASP A 126 -13.12 4.37 -7.68
C ASP A 126 -12.47 3.52 -8.79
N LEU A 127 -12.43 2.21 -8.55
CA LEU A 127 -12.04 1.23 -9.57
C LEU A 127 -13.19 1.03 -10.57
N LEU A 128 -12.85 0.68 -11.79
CA LEU A 128 -13.84 0.31 -12.80
C LEU A 128 -14.45 -1.05 -12.48
N ALA A 129 -15.76 -1.20 -12.74
CA ALA A 129 -16.45 -2.49 -12.59
C ALA A 129 -15.94 -3.53 -13.61
N HIS A 130 -16.04 -4.80 -13.26
CA HIS A 130 -15.67 -5.95 -14.12
C HIS A 130 -14.26 -5.84 -14.72
N THR A 131 -13.33 -5.24 -13.98
CA THR A 131 -11.98 -4.96 -14.45
C THR A 131 -10.97 -5.72 -13.61
N GLN A 132 -9.97 -6.30 -14.27
CA GLN A 132 -8.83 -6.91 -13.60
C GLN A 132 -7.82 -5.84 -13.20
N TYR A 133 -7.31 -5.97 -11.99
CA TYR A 133 -6.24 -5.13 -11.45
C TYR A 133 -5.13 -5.98 -10.84
N THR A 134 -3.93 -5.51 -10.98
CA THR A 134 -2.77 -6.00 -10.24
C THR A 134 -2.29 -4.90 -9.31
N PHE A 135 -2.19 -5.21 -8.04
CA PHE A 135 -1.59 -4.34 -7.03
C PHE A 135 -0.27 -4.93 -6.56
N GLU A 136 0.78 -4.13 -6.64
CA GLU A 136 2.10 -4.48 -6.12
C GLU A 136 2.32 -3.64 -4.85
N VAL A 137 2.68 -4.30 -3.75
CA VAL A 137 3.06 -3.65 -2.49
C VAL A 137 4.57 -3.72 -2.39
N GLN A 138 5.21 -2.59 -2.52
CA GLN A 138 6.67 -2.45 -2.42
C GLN A 138 7.07 -2.04 -1.01
N ALA A 139 8.16 -2.59 -0.49
CA ALA A 139 8.81 -2.11 0.72
C ALA A 139 10.04 -1.28 0.36
N VAL A 140 10.15 -0.10 0.93
CA VAL A 140 11.29 0.82 0.73
C VAL A 140 11.76 1.39 2.07
N ASN A 141 13.01 1.77 2.15
CA ASN A 141 13.62 2.42 3.31
C ASN A 141 14.54 3.59 2.87
N GLY A 142 15.21 4.25 3.79
CA GLY A 142 16.02 5.42 3.53
C GLY A 142 17.19 5.22 2.57
N VAL A 143 17.54 3.99 2.22
CA VAL A 143 18.63 3.68 1.26
C VAL A 143 18.15 3.02 -0.03
N SER A 144 16.84 2.87 -0.21
CA SER A 144 16.28 2.18 -1.38
C SER A 144 16.61 2.90 -2.70
N GLU A 145 16.74 4.22 -2.69
CA GLU A 145 17.08 5.02 -3.88
C GLU A 145 18.55 4.87 -4.31
N GLN A 146 19.44 4.47 -3.40
CA GLN A 146 20.84 4.21 -3.75
C GLN A 146 21.06 2.82 -4.35
N SER A 147 20.09 1.93 -4.24
CA SER A 147 20.16 0.61 -4.86
C SER A 147 19.95 0.72 -6.37
N PRO A 148 20.76 0.04 -7.19
CA PRO A 148 20.55 -0.04 -8.63
C PRO A 148 19.36 -0.94 -9.01
N TYR A 149 18.79 -1.64 -8.05
CA TYR A 149 17.67 -2.57 -8.25
C TYR A 149 16.35 -1.94 -7.84
N SER A 150 15.29 -2.30 -8.54
CA SER A 150 13.94 -1.91 -8.17
C SER A 150 13.56 -2.46 -6.79
N PRO A 151 12.71 -1.75 -6.02
CA PRO A 151 12.22 -2.24 -4.75
C PRO A 151 11.56 -3.61 -4.87
N GLN A 152 11.80 -4.49 -3.90
CA GLN A 152 11.13 -5.78 -3.83
C GLN A 152 9.66 -5.60 -3.46
N TYR A 153 8.80 -6.41 -4.07
CA TYR A 153 7.35 -6.29 -3.88
C TYR A 153 6.68 -7.66 -3.81
N SER A 154 5.51 -7.66 -3.24
CA SER A 154 4.53 -8.75 -3.37
C SER A 154 3.30 -8.23 -4.10
N SER A 155 2.69 -9.05 -4.94
CA SER A 155 1.58 -8.66 -5.78
C SER A 155 0.33 -9.50 -5.51
N VAL A 156 -0.83 -8.90 -5.78
CA VAL A 156 -2.13 -9.57 -5.79
C VAL A 156 -2.91 -9.16 -7.02
N ASN A 157 -3.58 -10.13 -7.63
CA ASN A 157 -4.47 -9.91 -8.75
C ASN A 157 -5.91 -10.01 -8.26
N ILE A 158 -6.74 -9.03 -8.62
CA ILE A 158 -8.16 -8.99 -8.28
C ILE A 158 -8.99 -8.68 -9.52
N THR A 159 -10.26 -9.04 -9.43
CA THR A 159 -11.27 -8.59 -10.40
C THR A 159 -12.38 -7.90 -9.62
N THR A 160 -12.72 -6.69 -10.02
CA THR A 160 -13.84 -5.94 -9.43
C THR A 160 -15.18 -6.52 -9.88
N ASN A 161 -16.18 -6.39 -9.03
CA ASN A 161 -17.56 -6.78 -9.32
C ASN A 161 -18.34 -5.60 -9.93
N GLN A 162 -19.60 -5.83 -10.23
CA GLN A 162 -20.50 -4.77 -10.63
C GLN A 162 -20.71 -3.81 -9.45
N ALA A 163 -20.66 -2.52 -9.71
CA ALA A 163 -21.05 -1.54 -8.72
C ALA A 163 -22.52 -1.74 -8.34
N GLY A 164 -22.82 -1.87 -7.07
CA GLY A 164 -24.20 -1.99 -6.61
C GLY A 164 -24.98 -0.75 -7.03
N VAL A 165 -26.00 -0.95 -7.85
CA VAL A 165 -26.92 0.12 -8.21
C VAL A 165 -27.77 0.38 -6.96
N ARG A 166 -27.43 1.39 -6.17
CA ARG A 166 -28.37 1.94 -5.19
C ARG A 166 -29.43 2.73 -5.93
N GLY A 167 -30.35 2.00 -6.59
CA GLY A 167 -31.51 2.59 -7.22
C GLY A 167 -32.64 2.71 -6.22
N LEU A 168 -33.13 3.92 -5.97
CA LEU A 168 -34.44 4.11 -5.40
C LEU A 168 -35.46 3.81 -6.50
N LEU A 169 -36.08 2.64 -6.47
CA LEU A 169 -37.23 2.36 -7.33
C LEU A 169 -38.47 3.01 -6.64
N MET A 170 -38.91 4.14 -7.17
CA MET A 170 -40.22 4.69 -6.81
C MET A 170 -41.28 3.91 -7.59
N MET A 171 -41.97 2.99 -6.93
CA MET A 171 -43.18 2.39 -7.48
C MET A 171 -44.38 3.23 -7.01
N SER A 172 -45.00 3.95 -7.93
CA SER A 172 -46.27 4.57 -7.73
C SER A 172 -47.37 3.53 -8.03
N GLN A 173 -48.02 3.03 -6.99
CA GLN A 173 -49.26 2.26 -7.18
C GLN A 173 -50.45 3.20 -7.08
N PRO A 174 -51.44 3.10 -8.00
CA PRO A 174 -52.66 3.89 -7.89
C PRO A 174 -53.44 3.44 -6.66
N GLY A 175 -53.56 4.36 -5.67
CA GLY A 175 -54.33 4.14 -4.44
C GLY A 175 -53.53 4.03 -3.15
N PHE A 176 -52.19 4.23 -3.20
CA PHE A 176 -51.37 4.26 -1.98
C PHE A 176 -50.51 5.52 -1.92
N ASP A 177 -50.82 6.41 -1.04
CA ASP A 177 -49.96 7.55 -0.70
C ASP A 177 -48.86 7.09 0.28
N GLY A 178 -47.88 6.38 -0.22
CA GLY A 178 -46.74 5.91 0.56
C GLY A 178 -45.49 5.68 -0.29
N LEU A 179 -44.33 6.12 0.20
CA LEU A 179 -43.05 5.92 -0.42
C LEU A 179 -42.50 4.52 -0.05
N LEU A 180 -42.47 3.60 -1.00
CA LEU A 180 -41.83 2.30 -0.81
C LEU A 180 -40.36 2.38 -1.22
N VAL A 181 -39.46 2.31 -0.26
CA VAL A 181 -38.01 2.27 -0.50
C VAL A 181 -37.56 0.81 -0.60
N LEU A 182 -37.25 0.35 -1.81
CA LEU A 182 -36.63 -0.95 -2.01
C LEU A 182 -35.13 -0.76 -2.26
N SER A 183 -34.31 -1.37 -1.43
CA SER A 183 -32.86 -1.46 -1.68
C SER A 183 -32.58 -2.75 -2.46
N VAL A 184 -32.09 -2.60 -3.69
CA VAL A 184 -31.62 -3.75 -4.51
C VAL A 184 -30.12 -3.86 -4.31
N THR A 185 -29.69 -4.97 -3.71
CA THR A 185 -28.28 -5.34 -3.66
C THR A 185 -27.95 -6.30 -4.80
N SER A 186 -26.74 -6.25 -5.32
CA SER A 186 -26.27 -7.01 -6.48
C SER A 186 -26.21 -8.54 -6.30
N SER A 187 -26.63 -9.05 -5.18
CA SER A 187 -26.63 -10.49 -4.85
C SER A 187 -27.96 -11.20 -5.07
N GLY A 188 -28.72 -10.81 -6.10
CA GLY A 188 -30.01 -11.44 -6.46
C GLY A 188 -31.18 -10.91 -5.63
N LEU A 189 -32.38 -11.01 -6.20
CA LEU A 189 -33.62 -10.81 -5.46
C LEU A 189 -33.64 -11.79 -4.28
N SER A 190 -33.20 -11.36 -3.13
CA SER A 190 -33.56 -12.03 -1.90
C SER A 190 -34.98 -11.56 -1.57
N ASP A 191 -35.94 -12.47 -1.67
CA ASP A 191 -37.29 -12.30 -1.14
C ASP A 191 -37.27 -12.16 0.39
N ARG A 192 -36.60 -11.12 0.88
CA ARG A 192 -36.89 -10.59 2.19
C ARG A 192 -37.91 -9.49 1.99
N VAL A 193 -39.16 -9.88 2.08
CA VAL A 193 -40.23 -8.98 2.44
C VAL A 193 -39.70 -8.05 3.51
N ALA A 194 -39.56 -6.77 3.16
CA ALA A 194 -39.21 -5.75 4.09
C ALA A 194 -40.14 -5.89 5.28
N GLN A 195 -39.55 -6.11 6.46
CA GLN A 195 -40.36 -6.07 7.69
C GLN A 195 -41.13 -4.76 7.67
N ARG A 196 -42.44 -4.93 7.57
CA ARG A 196 -43.41 -3.89 7.80
C ARG A 196 -43.03 -3.21 9.10
N SER A 197 -42.47 -2.02 9.03
CA SER A 197 -42.35 -1.21 10.24
C SER A 197 -43.77 -0.85 10.65
N GLU A 198 -44.24 -1.54 11.65
CA GLU A 198 -45.53 -1.29 12.30
C GLU A 198 -45.52 -0.01 13.12
N HIS A 199 -45.10 1.09 12.52
CA HIS A 199 -45.25 2.44 13.10
C HIS A 199 -46.07 3.34 12.21
N TYR A 200 -47.15 2.81 11.65
CA TYR A 200 -48.30 3.62 11.26
C TYR A 200 -49.46 3.30 12.21
N SER A 201 -49.32 3.73 13.46
CA SER A 201 -50.48 3.84 14.32
C SER A 201 -51.31 5.05 13.92
N HIS A 202 -52.46 4.79 13.43
CA HIS A 202 -53.72 5.50 13.74
C HIS A 202 -53.62 7.01 13.94
N SER A 203 -53.87 7.76 12.90
CA SER A 203 -54.56 9.05 12.97
C SER A 203 -55.32 9.28 11.67
N CYS A 204 -56.36 8.51 11.48
CA CYS A 204 -57.50 8.91 10.68
C CYS A 204 -58.71 8.71 11.57
N LEU A 205 -59.18 9.76 12.13
CA LEU A 205 -60.54 9.90 12.68
C LEU A 205 -61.10 11.29 12.36
N PRO A 206 -62.35 11.40 12.36
CA PRO A 206 -63.28 11.39 11.23
C PRO A 206 -63.49 12.76 10.67
#